data_cf4140f1348363761b32f715201ddb31
#
_entry.id   cf4140f1348363761b32f715201ddb31
#
_cell.length_a   1.000
_cell.length_b   1.000
_cell.length_c   1.000
_cell.angle_alpha   90.00
_cell.angle_beta   90.00
_cell.angle_gamma   90.00
#
_symmetry.space_group_name_H-M   'P 1'
#
loop_
_entity.id
_entity.type
_entity.pdbx_description
1 polymer ?
#
loop_
_entity_poly.entity_id
_entity_poly.type
_entity_poly.pdbx_seq_one_letter_code
_entity_poly.pdbx_strand_id
1 'polypeptide(L)'
;MAISEIVKFIHEHLHDDELSLYLVAEKMYLSYSYLSRTFKETTGVSFSDFVLRLRMERAKALLAKGSKVYDVAEQVGYKHVNYFSKLFQKYWGIKPSDVLKT
;
A
#
# COMPACT_ATOMS: atom_id res chain seq x y z
N MET A 1 7.95 20.83 -5.89
CA MET A 1 8.26 19.40 -5.82
C MET A 1 7.22 18.61 -6.60
N ALA A 2 7.65 17.65 -7.37
CA ALA A 2 6.73 16.85 -8.18
C ALA A 2 6.14 15.69 -7.38
N ILE A 3 4.83 15.46 -7.55
CA ILE A 3 4.14 14.32 -6.93
C ILE A 3 4.76 12.99 -7.40
N SER A 4 5.34 12.96 -8.60
CA SER A 4 6.01 11.77 -9.12
C SER A 4 7.12 11.26 -8.19
N GLU A 5 7.84 12.16 -7.51
CA GLU A 5 8.88 11.78 -6.56
C GLU A 5 8.28 11.10 -5.32
N ILE A 6 7.11 11.56 -4.89
CA ILE A 6 6.40 10.98 -3.76
C ILE A 6 5.87 9.60 -4.14
N VAL A 7 5.31 9.45 -5.32
CA VAL A 7 4.82 8.16 -5.82
C VAL A 7 5.98 7.16 -5.92
N LYS A 8 7.13 7.59 -6.41
CA LYS A 8 8.33 6.75 -6.45
C LYS A 8 8.73 6.30 -5.05
N PHE A 9 8.74 7.23 -4.10
CA PHE A 9 9.05 6.92 -2.70
C PHE A 9 8.08 5.88 -2.14
N ILE A 10 6.78 6.03 -2.43
CA ILE A 10 5.77 5.08 -2.00
C ILE A 10 6.07 3.67 -2.53
N HIS A 11 6.37 3.55 -3.82
CA HIS A 11 6.68 2.26 -4.43
C HIS A 11 7.91 1.61 -3.81
N GLU A 12 8.95 2.39 -3.53
CA GLU A 12 10.18 1.89 -2.94
C GLU A 12 10.03 1.46 -1.49
N HIS A 13 9.03 2.01 -0.77
CA HIS A 13 8.82 1.75 0.65
C HIS A 13 7.50 1.05 0.95
N LEU A 14 6.87 0.46 -0.07
CA LEU A 14 5.56 -0.18 0.10
C LEU A 14 5.62 -1.35 1.08
N HIS A 15 6.75 -2.04 1.15
CA HIS A 15 7.00 -3.13 2.08
C HIS A 15 7.16 -2.70 3.54
N ASP A 16 7.34 -1.40 3.77
CA ASP A 16 7.56 -0.87 5.11
C ASP A 16 6.22 -0.65 5.80
N ASP A 17 5.98 -1.36 6.91
CA ASP A 17 4.74 -1.26 7.65
C ASP A 17 4.55 0.10 8.32
N GLU A 18 5.62 0.89 8.43
CA GLU A 18 5.58 2.22 9.01
C GLU A 18 5.39 3.33 7.97
N LEU A 19 5.23 2.96 6.70
CA LEU A 19 4.99 3.95 5.65
C LEU A 19 3.73 4.76 5.98
N SER A 20 3.90 6.07 6.08
CA SER A 20 2.82 6.99 6.41
C SER A 20 3.06 8.34 5.72
N LEU A 21 2.01 9.14 5.66
CA LEU A 21 2.15 10.47 5.09
C LEU A 21 3.04 11.35 5.97
N TYR A 22 3.05 11.11 7.29
CA TYR A 22 3.96 11.81 8.21
C TYR A 22 5.41 11.52 7.88
N LEU A 23 5.73 10.25 7.62
CA LEU A 23 7.08 9.85 7.25
C LEU A 23 7.51 10.51 5.93
N VAL A 24 6.63 10.50 4.95
CA VAL A 24 6.92 11.12 3.64
C VAL A 24 7.13 12.63 3.80
N ALA A 25 6.26 13.30 4.55
CA ALA A 25 6.36 14.73 4.79
C ALA A 25 7.71 15.06 5.45
N GLU A 26 8.11 14.28 6.44
CA GLU A 26 9.38 14.46 7.14
C GLU A 26 10.57 14.30 6.18
N LYS A 27 10.55 13.24 5.37
CA LYS A 27 11.63 12.97 4.42
C LYS A 27 11.74 14.04 3.33
N MET A 28 10.62 14.63 2.95
CA MET A 28 10.57 15.63 1.88
C MET A 28 10.64 17.08 2.39
N TYR A 29 10.79 17.25 3.72
CA TYR A 29 10.85 18.58 4.37
C TYR A 29 9.61 19.41 4.08
N LEU A 30 8.43 18.77 4.10
CA LEU A 30 7.14 19.42 3.85
C LEU A 30 6.24 19.31 5.06
N SER A 31 5.26 20.24 5.17
CA SER A 31 4.25 20.10 6.21
C SER A 31 3.27 18.99 5.83
N TYR A 32 2.78 18.29 6.84
CA TYR A 32 1.78 17.23 6.65
C TYR A 32 0.53 17.77 5.96
N SER A 33 0.02 18.91 6.43
CA SER A 33 -1.22 19.48 5.88
C SER A 33 -1.09 19.85 4.40
N TYR A 34 0.04 20.46 4.05
CA TYR A 34 0.31 20.82 2.66
C TYR A 34 0.37 19.56 1.78
N LEU A 35 1.13 18.56 2.23
CA LEU A 35 1.32 17.34 1.45
C LEU A 35 0.01 16.56 1.31
N SER A 36 -0.76 16.45 2.38
CA SER A 36 -2.05 15.76 2.36
C SER A 36 -3.00 16.36 1.32
N ARG A 37 -3.12 17.68 1.34
CA ARG A 37 -4.00 18.38 0.40
C ARG A 37 -3.50 18.27 -1.02
N THR A 38 -2.21 18.54 -1.24
CA THR A 38 -1.61 18.52 -2.57
C THR A 38 -1.67 17.13 -3.18
N PHE A 39 -1.42 16.10 -2.39
CA PHE A 39 -1.48 14.73 -2.86
C PHE A 39 -2.88 14.39 -3.36
N LYS A 40 -3.90 14.70 -2.57
CA LYS A 40 -5.29 14.42 -2.93
C LYS A 40 -5.74 15.24 -4.15
N GLU A 41 -5.35 16.49 -4.22
CA GLU A 41 -5.70 17.35 -5.36
C GLU A 41 -5.06 16.84 -6.65
N THR A 42 -3.83 16.34 -6.59
CA THR A 42 -3.10 15.89 -7.77
C THR A 42 -3.50 14.49 -8.21
N THR A 43 -3.67 13.57 -7.26
CA THR A 43 -3.96 12.15 -7.58
C THR A 43 -5.44 11.82 -7.58
N GLY A 44 -6.27 12.67 -6.96
CA GLY A 44 -7.70 12.42 -6.83
C GLY A 44 -8.08 11.54 -5.66
N VAL A 45 -7.10 10.98 -4.93
CA VAL A 45 -7.37 10.09 -3.79
C VAL A 45 -6.46 10.45 -2.62
N SER A 46 -6.86 10.05 -1.41
CA SER A 46 -6.02 10.26 -0.23
C SER A 46 -4.76 9.38 -0.32
N PHE A 47 -3.74 9.79 0.42
CA PHE A 47 -2.51 9.00 0.53
C PHE A 47 -2.80 7.57 1.02
N SER A 48 -3.62 7.44 2.06
CA SER A 48 -3.96 6.13 2.63
C SER A 48 -4.64 5.22 1.62
N ASP A 49 -5.59 5.76 0.86
CA ASP A 49 -6.28 4.97 -0.17
C ASP A 49 -5.35 4.60 -1.32
N PHE A 50 -4.45 5.50 -1.69
CA PHE A 50 -3.46 5.24 -2.72
C PHE A 50 -2.53 4.09 -2.32
N VAL A 51 -2.01 4.13 -1.09
CA VAL A 51 -1.13 3.08 -0.57
C VAL A 51 -1.87 1.74 -0.47
N LEU A 52 -3.10 1.77 0.05
CA LEU A 52 -3.93 0.58 0.15
C LEU A 52 -4.10 -0.09 -1.21
N ARG A 53 -4.45 0.69 -2.22
CA ARG A 53 -4.64 0.18 -3.57
C ARG A 53 -3.38 -0.50 -4.09
N LEU A 54 -2.23 0.16 -3.96
CA LEU A 54 -0.96 -0.40 -4.42
C LEU A 54 -0.61 -1.69 -3.70
N ARG A 55 -0.82 -1.73 -2.37
CA ARG A 55 -0.55 -2.92 -1.59
C ARG A 55 -1.44 -4.08 -1.98
N MET A 56 -2.73 -3.81 -2.19
CA MET A 56 -3.68 -4.84 -2.58
C MET A 56 -3.43 -5.37 -3.98
N GLU A 57 -3.08 -4.50 -4.92
CA GLU A 57 -2.74 -4.91 -6.28
C GLU A 57 -1.47 -5.75 -6.30
N ARG A 58 -0.43 -5.32 -5.58
CA ARG A 58 0.82 -6.08 -5.48
C ARG A 58 0.59 -7.44 -4.82
N ALA A 59 -0.20 -7.47 -3.75
CA ALA A 59 -0.52 -8.71 -3.05
C ALA A 59 -1.21 -9.70 -3.97
N LYS A 60 -2.20 -9.26 -4.73
CA LYS A 60 -2.92 -10.13 -5.65
C LYS A 60 -1.98 -10.70 -6.73
N ALA A 61 -1.09 -9.88 -7.26
CA ALA A 61 -0.12 -10.32 -8.26
C ALA A 61 0.83 -11.39 -7.69
N LEU A 62 1.33 -11.19 -6.47
CA LEU A 62 2.22 -12.14 -5.81
C LEU A 62 1.51 -13.46 -5.51
N LEU A 63 0.28 -13.39 -5.03
CA LEU A 63 -0.52 -14.58 -4.74
C LEU A 63 -0.82 -15.37 -6.03
N ALA A 64 -1.09 -14.67 -7.12
CA ALA A 64 -1.34 -15.29 -8.41
C ALA A 64 -0.12 -16.06 -8.94
N LYS A 65 1.08 -15.66 -8.51
CA LYS A 65 2.33 -16.36 -8.86
C LYS A 65 2.62 -17.56 -7.96
N GLY A 66 1.82 -17.77 -6.93
CA GLY A 66 2.01 -18.88 -6.01
C GLY A 66 2.72 -18.54 -4.70
N SER A 67 2.98 -17.26 -4.44
CA SER A 67 3.60 -16.87 -3.17
C SER A 67 2.65 -17.18 -2.02
N LYS A 68 3.23 -17.53 -0.86
CA LYS A 68 2.46 -17.85 0.34
C LYS A 68 1.83 -16.61 0.93
N VAL A 69 0.64 -16.74 1.47
CA VAL A 69 -0.10 -15.62 2.08
C VAL A 69 0.74 -14.91 3.14
N TYR A 70 1.40 -15.67 3.98
CA TYR A 70 2.25 -15.13 5.04
C TYR A 70 3.37 -14.23 4.47
N ASP A 71 4.07 -14.72 3.45
CA ASP A 71 5.16 -13.98 2.82
C ASP A 71 4.64 -12.73 2.11
N VAL A 72 3.49 -12.84 1.46
CA VAL A 72 2.89 -11.71 0.75
C VAL A 72 2.52 -10.58 1.72
N ALA A 73 1.90 -10.93 2.86
CA ALA A 73 1.55 -9.94 3.87
C ALA A 73 2.78 -9.10 4.26
N GLU A 74 3.89 -9.76 4.53
CA GLU A 74 5.13 -9.09 4.90
C GLU A 74 5.67 -8.22 3.76
N GLN A 75 5.70 -8.77 2.55
CA GLN A 75 6.25 -8.05 1.40
C GLN A 75 5.46 -6.80 1.03
N VAL A 76 4.16 -6.76 1.33
CA VAL A 76 3.32 -5.61 1.03
C VAL A 76 3.07 -4.71 2.25
N GLY A 77 3.86 -4.90 3.32
CA GLY A 77 3.89 -3.95 4.43
C GLY A 77 2.94 -4.22 5.58
N TYR A 78 2.49 -5.46 5.77
CA TYR A 78 1.63 -5.82 6.90
C TYR A 78 2.35 -6.77 7.85
N LYS A 79 2.47 -6.37 9.11
CA LYS A 79 3.10 -7.20 10.15
C LYS A 79 2.27 -8.42 10.52
N HIS A 80 0.95 -8.27 10.46
CA HIS A 80 0.03 -9.31 10.95
C HIS A 80 -0.77 -9.90 9.80
N VAL A 81 -0.52 -11.19 9.53
CA VAL A 81 -1.15 -11.87 8.40
C VAL A 81 -2.67 -11.93 8.54
N ASN A 82 -3.19 -12.05 9.76
CA ASN A 82 -4.63 -12.11 9.97
C ASN A 82 -5.31 -10.78 9.60
N TYR A 83 -4.68 -9.68 9.96
CA TYR A 83 -5.19 -8.36 9.58
C TYR A 83 -5.13 -8.18 8.07
N PHE A 84 -4.01 -8.55 7.45
CA PHE A 84 -3.86 -8.51 6.00
C PHE A 84 -4.95 -9.32 5.30
N SER A 85 -5.20 -10.53 5.76
CA SER A 85 -6.17 -11.43 5.12
C SER A 85 -7.59 -10.86 5.15
N LYS A 86 -7.99 -10.26 6.28
CA LYS A 86 -9.29 -9.61 6.39
C LYS A 86 -9.39 -8.42 5.47
N LEU A 87 -8.34 -7.60 5.41
CA LEU A 87 -8.31 -6.43 4.55
C LEU A 87 -8.34 -6.82 3.07
N PHE A 88 -7.59 -7.84 2.71
CA PHE A 88 -7.55 -8.35 1.34
C PHE A 88 -8.93 -8.85 0.90
N GLN A 89 -9.58 -9.64 1.76
CA GLN A 89 -10.92 -10.17 1.44
C GLN A 89 -11.94 -9.05 1.30
N LYS A 90 -11.84 -8.04 2.15
CA LYS A 90 -12.73 -6.87 2.06
C LYS A 90 -12.52 -6.12 0.75
N TYR A 91 -11.27 -5.99 0.33
CA TYR A 91 -10.92 -5.23 -0.88
C TYR A 91 -11.28 -5.99 -2.16
N TRP A 92 -10.91 -7.27 -2.26
CA TRP A 92 -11.07 -8.06 -3.48
C TRP A 92 -12.29 -8.97 -3.50
N GLY A 93 -12.93 -9.20 -2.36
CA GLY A 93 -14.09 -10.09 -2.25
C GLY A 93 -13.74 -11.57 -2.19
N ILE A 94 -12.46 -11.92 -2.17
CA ILE A 94 -12.00 -13.31 -2.03
C ILE A 94 -10.87 -13.37 -1.00
N LYS A 95 -10.68 -14.54 -0.42
CA LYS A 95 -9.59 -14.74 0.54
C LYS A 95 -8.26 -14.84 -0.20
N PRO A 96 -7.15 -14.38 0.41
CA PRO A 96 -5.83 -14.52 -0.20
C PRO A 96 -5.51 -15.96 -0.59
N SER A 97 -5.88 -16.93 0.26
CA SER A 97 -5.62 -18.35 0.03
C SER A 97 -6.38 -18.91 -1.19
N ASP A 98 -7.39 -18.19 -1.66
CA ASP A 98 -8.22 -18.65 -2.76
C ASP A 98 -7.81 -18.07 -4.12
N VAL A 99 -6.82 -17.18 -4.16
CA VAL A 99 -6.43 -16.50 -5.41
C VAL A 99 -5.97 -17.50 -6.47
N LEU A 100 -5.13 -18.46 -6.09
CA LEU A 100 -4.65 -19.48 -7.04
C LEU A 100 -5.73 -20.47 -7.46
N LYS A 101 -6.83 -20.56 -6.70
CA LYS A 101 -7.91 -21.48 -7.00
C LYS A 101 -8.91 -20.92 -7.99
N THR A 102 -8.79 -19.65 -8.28
CA THR A 102 -9.63 -18.97 -9.27
C THR A 102 -8.91 -18.84 -10.60
#